data_d744b36d3ee9dc8a04585f37526c3015
#
_entry.id   d744b36d3ee9dc8a04585f37526c3015
#
_cell.length_a   1.000
_cell.length_b   1.000
_cell.length_c   1.000
_cell.angle_alpha   90.00
_cell.angle_beta   90.00
_cell.angle_gamma   90.00
#
_symmetry.space_group_name_H-M   'P 1'
#
loop_
_entity.id
_entity.type
_entity.pdbx_description
1 polymer ?
#
loop_
_entity_poly.entity_id
_entity_poly.type
_entity_poly.pdbx_seq_one_letter_code
_entity_poly.pdbx_strand_id
1 'polypeptide(L)'
;MGKKVMIAIGSPRKKGNSATLAQQVAAGAKADGARVETFFLHHMNIKPCTACDACRKKKDVDCIIQDDMQMLYPKLRDADAIVIASPIYWFTVSGQTKVFMDRWYGLGGDEGYELAGKKFGILLTYADADPFASGAVNALRTFQDALNYIGAEIAGMVYGSASKAGEIRKNEAVMQEAFELGKKIASE
;
A
#
# COMPACT_ATOMS: atom_id res chain seq x y z
N MET A 1 -8.72 -17.64 13.61
CA MET A 1 -9.40 -16.82 12.59
C MET A 1 -8.36 -16.49 11.51
N GLY A 2 -8.76 -16.45 10.20
CA GLY A 2 -7.82 -16.10 9.14
C GLY A 2 -7.31 -14.66 9.26
N LYS A 3 -6.09 -14.43 8.79
CA LYS A 3 -5.43 -13.09 8.75
C LYS A 3 -6.30 -12.05 8.07
N LYS A 4 -6.18 -10.81 8.48
CA LYS A 4 -6.85 -9.65 7.87
C LYS A 4 -5.85 -8.89 7.01
N VAL A 5 -6.11 -8.82 5.73
CA VAL A 5 -5.25 -8.13 4.75
C VAL A 5 -5.98 -6.90 4.21
N MET A 6 -5.38 -5.74 4.39
CA MET A 6 -5.84 -4.48 3.80
C MET A 6 -5.05 -4.19 2.53
N ILE A 7 -5.73 -3.88 1.42
CA ILE A 7 -5.09 -3.49 0.16
C ILE A 7 -5.48 -2.05 -0.18
N ALA A 8 -4.51 -1.15 -0.27
CA ALA A 8 -4.69 0.24 -0.68
C ALA A 8 -4.15 0.44 -2.10
N ILE A 9 -5.01 0.87 -3.04
CA ILE A 9 -4.68 1.05 -4.45
C ILE A 9 -4.66 2.54 -4.80
N GLY A 10 -3.47 3.07 -5.10
CA GLY A 10 -3.25 4.46 -5.51
C GLY A 10 -3.49 4.75 -6.99
N SER A 11 -3.93 3.76 -7.77
CA SER A 11 -4.27 3.95 -9.18
C SER A 11 -5.69 4.50 -9.35
N PRO A 12 -5.92 5.49 -10.23
CA PRO A 12 -7.26 5.94 -10.59
C PRO A 12 -8.01 4.91 -11.46
N ARG A 13 -7.30 3.97 -12.06
CA ARG A 13 -7.85 3.00 -13.02
C ARG A 13 -8.22 1.70 -12.33
N LYS A 14 -9.50 1.43 -12.13
CA LYS A 14 -9.99 0.17 -11.51
C LYS A 14 -9.56 -1.10 -12.24
N LYS A 15 -9.30 -1.02 -13.55
CA LYS A 15 -8.79 -2.11 -14.40
C LYS A 15 -7.34 -1.87 -14.85
N GLY A 16 -6.60 -1.01 -14.15
CA GLY A 16 -5.19 -0.69 -14.41
C GLY A 16 -4.24 -1.78 -13.91
N ASN A 17 -2.97 -1.62 -14.25
CA ASN A 17 -1.93 -2.62 -13.96
C ASN A 17 -1.73 -2.83 -12.45
N SER A 18 -1.65 -1.75 -11.67
CA SER A 18 -1.51 -1.85 -10.20
C SER A 18 -2.72 -2.54 -9.55
N ALA A 19 -3.94 -2.24 -10.02
CA ALA A 19 -5.15 -2.92 -9.55
C ALA A 19 -5.18 -4.40 -9.94
N THR A 20 -4.61 -4.75 -11.09
CA THR A 20 -4.48 -6.14 -11.55
C THR A 20 -3.52 -6.93 -10.64
N LEU A 21 -2.35 -6.38 -10.30
CA LEU A 21 -1.44 -7.01 -9.34
C LEU A 21 -2.08 -7.14 -7.95
N ALA A 22 -2.77 -6.09 -7.49
CA ALA A 22 -3.49 -6.13 -6.23
C ALA A 22 -4.56 -7.24 -6.18
N GLN A 23 -5.25 -7.51 -7.30
CA GLN A 23 -6.19 -8.62 -7.41
C GLN A 23 -5.51 -9.98 -7.29
N GLN A 24 -4.28 -10.13 -7.81
CA GLN A 24 -3.51 -11.38 -7.66
C GLN A 24 -3.08 -11.60 -6.21
N VAL A 25 -2.57 -10.58 -5.54
CA VAL A 25 -2.27 -10.66 -4.11
C VAL A 25 -3.52 -11.02 -3.31
N ALA A 26 -4.65 -10.38 -3.62
CA ALA A 26 -5.93 -10.70 -2.95
C ALA A 26 -6.36 -12.15 -3.19
N ALA A 27 -6.14 -12.69 -4.39
CA ALA A 27 -6.45 -14.08 -4.71
C ALA A 27 -5.55 -15.05 -3.93
N GLY A 28 -4.22 -14.79 -3.89
CA GLY A 28 -3.27 -15.57 -3.11
C GLY A 28 -3.59 -15.56 -1.61
N ALA A 29 -3.86 -14.38 -1.04
CA ALA A 29 -4.21 -14.25 0.37
C ALA A 29 -5.51 -14.99 0.73
N LYS A 30 -6.52 -14.90 -0.13
CA LYS A 30 -7.79 -15.64 0.07
C LYS A 30 -7.63 -17.15 -0.05
N ALA A 31 -6.74 -17.62 -0.94
CA ALA A 31 -6.44 -19.04 -1.09
C ALA A 31 -5.86 -19.64 0.21
N ASP A 32 -5.14 -18.83 1.00
CA ASP A 32 -4.63 -19.19 2.34
C ASP A 32 -5.58 -18.76 3.48
N GLY A 33 -6.85 -18.49 3.18
CA GLY A 33 -7.90 -18.26 4.17
C GLY A 33 -7.95 -16.86 4.77
N ALA A 34 -7.20 -15.88 4.23
CA ALA A 34 -7.26 -14.50 4.71
C ALA A 34 -8.55 -13.78 4.31
N ARG A 35 -8.97 -12.84 5.16
CA ARG A 35 -9.99 -11.85 4.82
C ARG A 35 -9.31 -10.64 4.18
N VAL A 36 -9.76 -10.26 2.99
CA VAL A 36 -9.15 -9.18 2.22
C VAL A 36 -10.15 -8.05 2.02
N GLU A 37 -9.76 -6.84 2.43
CA GLU A 37 -10.49 -5.60 2.12
C GLU A 37 -9.63 -4.74 1.18
N THR A 38 -10.26 -4.14 0.15
CA THR A 38 -9.55 -3.35 -0.87
C THR A 38 -10.13 -1.94 -0.97
N PHE A 39 -9.27 -0.94 -0.94
CA PHE A 39 -9.60 0.48 -0.98
C PHE A 39 -8.92 1.15 -2.18
N PHE A 40 -9.70 1.85 -3.00
CA PHE A 40 -9.19 2.64 -4.11
C PHE A 40 -9.03 4.09 -3.66
N LEU A 41 -7.81 4.48 -3.33
CA LEU A 41 -7.50 5.81 -2.75
C LEU A 41 -7.94 6.98 -3.64
N HIS A 42 -7.91 6.80 -4.97
CA HIS A 42 -8.38 7.84 -5.91
C HIS A 42 -9.87 8.17 -5.77
N HIS A 43 -10.68 7.23 -5.31
CA HIS A 43 -12.13 7.42 -5.15
C HIS A 43 -12.52 7.82 -3.74
N MET A 44 -11.52 8.07 -2.90
CA MET A 44 -11.69 8.50 -1.51
C MET A 44 -11.32 9.99 -1.38
N ASN A 45 -12.01 10.66 -0.50
CA ASN A 45 -11.68 12.04 -0.14
C ASN A 45 -10.64 12.03 0.99
N ILE A 46 -9.37 11.88 0.63
CA ILE A 46 -8.25 11.96 1.58
C ILE A 46 -7.51 13.26 1.34
N LYS A 47 -7.55 14.17 2.31
CA LYS A 47 -6.86 15.45 2.26
C LYS A 47 -5.40 15.30 2.69
N PRO A 48 -4.48 16.12 2.15
CA PRO A 48 -3.08 16.14 2.60
C PRO A 48 -2.95 16.44 4.08
N CYS A 49 -1.88 15.96 4.69
CA CYS A 49 -1.50 16.35 6.05
C CYS A 49 -1.18 17.85 6.09
N THR A 50 -1.69 18.56 7.08
CA THR A 50 -1.46 20.00 7.27
C THR A 50 -0.35 20.31 8.28
N ALA A 51 0.37 19.30 8.73
CA ALA A 51 1.45 19.43 9.73
C ALA A 51 1.04 20.19 11.01
N CYS A 52 -0.22 20.05 11.42
CA CYS A 52 -0.75 20.77 12.59
C CYS A 52 -0.37 20.14 13.95
N ASP A 53 0.22 18.96 13.95
CA ASP A 53 0.64 18.16 15.12
C ASP A 53 -0.48 17.85 16.15
N ALA A 54 -1.73 18.04 15.78
CA ALA A 54 -2.84 17.77 16.70
C ALA A 54 -2.88 16.28 17.13
N CYS A 55 -2.54 15.37 16.25
CA CYS A 55 -2.43 13.94 16.52
C CYS A 55 -1.29 13.56 17.47
N ARG A 56 -0.31 14.44 17.70
CA ARG A 56 0.78 14.25 18.67
C ARG A 56 0.48 14.87 20.03
N LYS A 57 -0.40 15.86 20.05
CA LYS A 57 -0.72 16.63 21.27
C LYS A 57 -1.87 16.03 22.08
N LYS A 58 -2.73 15.26 21.46
CA LYS A 58 -3.91 14.66 22.09
C LYS A 58 -3.79 13.14 22.05
N LYS A 59 -3.83 12.53 23.21
CA LYS A 59 -3.99 11.07 23.34
C LYS A 59 -5.37 10.69 22.79
N ASP A 60 -5.47 9.55 22.14
CA ASP A 60 -6.71 8.99 21.57
C ASP A 60 -7.34 9.75 20.40
N VAL A 61 -6.56 10.61 19.73
CA VAL A 61 -7.01 11.30 18.50
C VAL A 61 -6.04 11.02 17.36
N ASP A 62 -6.49 10.30 16.36
CA ASP A 62 -5.68 9.97 15.17
C ASP A 62 -5.29 11.23 14.40
N CYS A 63 -6.27 11.86 13.79
CA CYS A 63 -6.10 13.09 13.03
C CYS A 63 -7.37 13.92 13.13
N ILE A 64 -7.22 15.23 13.25
CA ILE A 64 -8.35 16.15 13.32
C ILE A 64 -9.03 16.41 11.97
N ILE A 65 -8.38 16.05 10.86
CA ILE A 65 -8.93 16.25 9.51
C ILE A 65 -10.08 15.26 9.30
N GLN A 66 -11.29 15.81 9.15
CA GLN A 66 -12.49 15.02 8.87
C GLN A 66 -12.57 14.70 7.39
N ASP A 67 -12.19 13.48 7.04
CA ASP A 67 -12.17 12.92 5.70
C ASP A 67 -12.21 11.39 5.75
N ASP A 68 -12.11 10.72 4.60
CA ASP A 68 -12.18 9.26 4.53
C ASP A 68 -11.02 8.53 5.24
N MET A 69 -9.98 9.24 5.63
CA MET A 69 -8.90 8.66 6.42
C MET A 69 -9.39 8.21 7.81
N GLN A 70 -10.45 8.84 8.35
CA GLN A 70 -11.07 8.44 9.61
C GLN A 70 -11.60 7.01 9.57
N MET A 71 -12.09 6.56 8.41
CA MET A 71 -12.51 5.17 8.18
C MET A 71 -11.30 4.23 8.03
N LEU A 72 -10.19 4.72 7.48
CA LEU A 72 -9.01 3.88 7.20
C LEU A 72 -8.12 3.65 8.43
N TYR A 73 -8.07 4.57 9.41
CA TYR A 73 -7.28 4.38 10.62
C TYR A 73 -7.62 3.08 11.37
N PRO A 74 -8.89 2.81 11.70
CA PRO A 74 -9.22 1.53 12.36
C PRO A 74 -8.92 0.32 11.47
N LYS A 75 -9.02 0.43 10.14
CA LYS A 75 -8.66 -0.65 9.20
C LYS A 75 -7.15 -0.93 9.18
N LEU A 76 -6.33 0.12 9.24
CA LEU A 76 -4.87 0.00 9.34
C LEU A 76 -4.45 -0.68 10.65
N ARG A 77 -5.12 -0.35 11.75
CA ARG A 77 -4.88 -1.00 13.06
C ARG A 77 -5.29 -2.46 13.08
N ASP A 78 -6.44 -2.76 12.52
CA ASP A 78 -7.04 -4.11 12.56
C ASP A 78 -6.38 -5.08 11.58
N ALA A 79 -5.68 -4.58 10.55
CA ALA A 79 -5.01 -5.40 9.56
C ALA A 79 -3.76 -6.09 10.15
N ASP A 80 -3.60 -7.38 9.88
CA ASP A 80 -2.38 -8.12 10.14
C ASP A 80 -1.32 -7.81 9.06
N ALA A 81 -1.76 -7.57 7.83
CA ALA A 81 -0.89 -7.18 6.72
C ALA A 81 -1.54 -6.09 5.86
N ILE A 82 -0.69 -5.23 5.28
CA ILE A 82 -1.09 -4.10 4.44
C ILE A 82 -0.39 -4.19 3.09
N VAL A 83 -1.14 -4.09 2.01
CA VAL A 83 -0.60 -4.07 0.65
C VAL A 83 -0.83 -2.70 0.03
N ILE A 84 0.24 -2.11 -0.49
CA ILE A 84 0.18 -0.84 -1.22
C ILE A 84 0.44 -1.10 -2.69
N ALA A 85 -0.51 -0.74 -3.55
CA ALA A 85 -0.39 -0.87 -5.00
C ALA A 85 -0.41 0.51 -5.65
N SER A 86 0.69 0.91 -6.30
CA SER A 86 0.82 2.22 -6.93
C SER A 86 1.37 2.12 -8.35
N PRO A 87 0.84 2.91 -9.31
CA PRO A 87 1.59 3.21 -10.51
C PRO A 87 2.75 4.15 -10.19
N ILE A 88 3.80 4.11 -11.00
CA ILE A 88 4.85 5.13 -10.98
C ILE A 88 4.40 6.29 -11.83
N TYR A 89 4.25 7.46 -11.20
CA TYR A 89 3.93 8.73 -11.83
C TYR A 89 5.03 9.73 -11.49
N TRP A 90 5.62 10.34 -12.51
CA TRP A 90 6.71 11.30 -12.29
C TRP A 90 7.79 10.75 -11.36
N PHE A 91 8.29 9.56 -11.71
CA PHE A 91 9.43 8.88 -11.08
C PHE A 91 9.24 8.45 -9.62
N THR A 92 8.01 8.44 -9.11
CA THR A 92 7.71 7.95 -7.75
C THR A 92 6.27 7.43 -7.66
N VAL A 93 5.78 7.16 -6.45
CA VAL A 93 4.40 6.73 -6.22
C VAL A 93 3.39 7.79 -6.67
N SER A 94 2.16 7.38 -6.96
CA SER A 94 1.08 8.32 -7.29
C SER A 94 0.80 9.30 -6.14
N GLY A 95 0.30 10.50 -6.45
CA GLY A 95 -0.08 11.50 -5.45
C GLY A 95 -1.05 10.95 -4.41
N GLN A 96 -2.02 10.13 -4.82
CA GLN A 96 -2.98 9.48 -3.91
C GLN A 96 -2.28 8.56 -2.90
N THR A 97 -1.30 7.79 -3.35
CA THR A 97 -0.48 6.94 -2.48
C THR A 97 0.31 7.79 -1.48
N LYS A 98 0.94 8.86 -1.95
CA LYS A 98 1.76 9.73 -1.08
C LYS A 98 0.91 10.44 -0.04
N VAL A 99 -0.23 10.99 -0.42
CA VAL A 99 -1.18 11.64 0.51
C VAL A 99 -1.64 10.64 1.58
N PHE A 100 -1.97 9.42 1.22
CA PHE A 100 -2.32 8.36 2.16
C PHE A 100 -1.16 8.04 3.13
N MET A 101 0.07 7.92 2.62
CA MET A 101 1.26 7.66 3.44
C MET A 101 1.54 8.81 4.42
N ASP A 102 1.42 10.07 4.00
CA ASP A 102 1.62 11.23 4.87
C ASP A 102 0.68 11.26 6.07
N ARG A 103 -0.48 10.64 5.92
CA ARG A 103 -1.46 10.55 7.00
C ARG A 103 -1.14 9.45 8.04
N TRP A 104 -0.16 8.56 7.77
CA TRP A 104 0.32 7.60 8.76
C TRP A 104 1.01 8.27 9.96
N TYR A 105 1.41 9.53 9.80
CA TYR A 105 1.91 10.34 10.93
C TYR A 105 0.95 10.34 12.12
N GLY A 106 -0.35 10.28 11.86
CA GLY A 106 -1.39 10.18 12.89
C GLY A 106 -1.44 8.83 13.64
N LEU A 107 -0.75 7.81 13.15
CA LEU A 107 -0.64 6.49 13.80
C LEU A 107 0.63 6.34 14.64
N GLY A 108 1.38 7.40 14.86
CA GLY A 108 2.56 7.40 15.70
C GLY A 108 2.30 8.08 17.04
N GLY A 109 3.04 7.69 18.06
CA GLY A 109 2.97 8.24 19.43
C GLY A 109 4.30 8.14 20.14
N ASP A 110 4.30 8.35 21.44
CA ASP A 110 5.50 8.28 22.29
C ASP A 110 6.12 6.87 22.32
N GLU A 111 5.28 5.84 22.14
CA GLU A 111 5.67 4.43 22.15
C GLU A 111 6.04 3.90 20.72
N GLY A 112 6.08 4.76 19.71
CA GLY A 112 6.34 4.39 18.32
C GLY A 112 5.12 4.45 17.42
N TYR A 113 5.12 3.66 16.35
CA TYR A 113 4.03 3.63 15.37
C TYR A 113 3.15 2.39 15.54
N GLU A 114 1.83 2.56 15.47
CA GLU A 114 0.85 1.47 15.55
C GLU A 114 0.94 0.48 14.36
N LEU A 115 1.69 0.85 13.33
CA LEU A 115 2.01 -0.01 12.19
C LEU A 115 3.29 -0.84 12.41
N ALA A 116 3.99 -0.66 13.53
CA ALA A 116 5.19 -1.44 13.85
C ALA A 116 4.87 -2.94 13.93
N GLY A 117 5.76 -3.77 13.41
CA GLY A 117 5.61 -5.22 13.35
C GLY A 117 4.60 -5.74 12.32
N LYS A 118 3.81 -4.87 11.67
CA LYS A 118 2.90 -5.29 10.60
C LYS A 118 3.65 -5.59 9.31
N LYS A 119 3.14 -6.54 8.54
CA LYS A 119 3.70 -6.94 7.24
C LYS A 119 3.18 -6.06 6.12
N PHE A 120 4.09 -5.62 5.24
CA PHE A 120 3.75 -4.84 4.07
C PHE A 120 4.14 -5.55 2.78
N GLY A 121 3.19 -5.62 1.84
CA GLY A 121 3.42 -5.96 0.45
C GLY A 121 3.40 -4.71 -0.43
N ILE A 122 4.39 -4.54 -1.31
CA ILE A 122 4.48 -3.37 -2.19
C ILE A 122 4.35 -3.81 -3.65
N LEU A 123 3.41 -3.20 -4.37
CA LEU A 123 3.14 -3.48 -5.76
C LEU A 123 3.32 -2.21 -6.60
N LEU A 124 4.27 -2.22 -7.54
CA LEU A 124 4.55 -1.06 -8.38
C LEU A 124 4.41 -1.41 -9.86
N THR A 125 3.80 -0.52 -10.64
CA THR A 125 3.72 -0.67 -12.10
C THR A 125 4.17 0.61 -12.80
N TYR A 126 4.93 0.46 -13.89
CA TYR A 126 5.52 1.55 -14.65
C TYR A 126 5.48 1.24 -16.15
N ALA A 127 5.77 2.21 -17.00
CA ALA A 127 5.64 2.08 -18.44
C ALA A 127 6.97 1.90 -19.17
N ASP A 128 8.08 2.31 -18.56
CA ASP A 128 9.41 2.26 -19.17
C ASP A 128 10.00 0.84 -19.19
N ALA A 129 11.16 0.69 -19.83
CA ALA A 129 11.79 -0.61 -20.04
C ALA A 129 12.25 -1.26 -18.74
N ASP A 130 12.69 -0.45 -17.77
CA ASP A 130 13.27 -0.92 -16.51
C ASP A 130 12.93 -0.01 -15.32
N PRO A 131 13.13 -0.48 -14.08
CA PRO A 131 12.81 0.29 -12.89
C PRO A 131 13.66 1.54 -12.67
N PHE A 132 14.87 1.64 -13.26
CA PHE A 132 15.72 2.83 -13.15
C PHE A 132 15.23 3.94 -14.09
N ALA A 133 14.97 3.61 -15.36
CA ALA A 133 14.45 4.56 -16.34
C ALA A 133 13.08 5.12 -15.92
N SER A 134 12.24 4.30 -15.31
CA SER A 134 10.92 4.69 -14.81
C SER A 134 10.94 5.48 -13.50
N GLY A 135 12.03 5.40 -12.76
CA GLY A 135 12.13 5.92 -11.39
C GLY A 135 11.41 5.03 -10.36
N ALA A 136 11.02 3.80 -10.70
CA ALA A 136 10.45 2.87 -9.72
C ALA A 136 11.39 2.61 -8.54
N VAL A 137 12.71 2.69 -8.76
CA VAL A 137 13.73 2.59 -7.70
C VAL A 137 13.54 3.65 -6.61
N ASN A 138 13.08 4.86 -6.94
CA ASN A 138 12.80 5.90 -5.96
C ASN A 138 11.62 5.52 -5.06
N ALA A 139 10.58 4.93 -5.64
CA ALA A 139 9.42 4.44 -4.90
C ALA A 139 9.79 3.24 -4.01
N LEU A 140 10.59 2.29 -4.52
CA LEU A 140 11.11 1.17 -3.74
C LEU A 140 11.88 1.68 -2.52
N ARG A 141 12.80 2.63 -2.73
CA ARG A 141 13.58 3.24 -1.64
C ARG A 141 12.68 3.99 -0.64
N THR A 142 11.70 4.74 -1.14
CA THR A 142 10.73 5.44 -0.28
C THR A 142 10.01 4.47 0.68
N PHE A 143 9.55 3.32 0.17
CA PHE A 143 8.91 2.32 1.03
C PHE A 143 9.89 1.66 1.99
N GLN A 144 11.11 1.33 1.55
CA GLN A 144 12.14 0.77 2.44
C GLN A 144 12.42 1.71 3.62
N ASP A 145 12.65 2.99 3.34
CA ASP A 145 12.95 3.96 4.38
C ASP A 145 11.74 4.22 5.30
N ALA A 146 10.55 4.43 4.72
CA ALA A 146 9.34 4.70 5.49
C ALA A 146 8.95 3.52 6.39
N LEU A 147 8.97 2.29 5.87
CA LEU A 147 8.57 1.10 6.62
C LEU A 147 9.61 0.74 7.69
N ASN A 148 10.91 0.90 7.38
CA ASN A 148 11.96 0.75 8.37
C ASN A 148 11.81 1.79 9.51
N TYR A 149 11.53 3.04 9.17
CA TYR A 149 11.35 4.12 10.14
C TYR A 149 10.20 3.85 11.11
N ILE A 150 9.09 3.30 10.63
CA ILE A 150 7.92 2.97 11.47
C ILE A 150 8.02 1.59 12.14
N GLY A 151 9.09 0.83 11.91
CA GLY A 151 9.30 -0.50 12.48
C GLY A 151 8.43 -1.60 11.86
N ALA A 152 7.95 -1.41 10.63
CA ALA A 152 7.16 -2.40 9.90
C ALA A 152 8.05 -3.32 9.05
N GLU A 153 7.54 -4.52 8.74
CA GLU A 153 8.25 -5.53 7.93
C GLU A 153 7.82 -5.45 6.46
N ILE A 154 8.78 -5.55 5.53
CA ILE A 154 8.49 -5.72 4.11
C ILE A 154 8.46 -7.20 3.78
N ALA A 155 7.27 -7.77 3.62
CA ALA A 155 7.09 -9.18 3.25
C ALA A 155 7.51 -9.47 1.80
N GLY A 156 7.38 -8.48 0.92
CA GLY A 156 7.84 -8.54 -0.46
C GLY A 156 7.49 -7.30 -1.27
N MET A 157 8.22 -7.13 -2.38
CA MET A 157 8.00 -6.08 -3.36
C MET A 157 7.89 -6.69 -4.74
N VAL A 158 6.75 -6.53 -5.41
CA VAL A 158 6.50 -7.01 -6.78
C VAL A 158 6.29 -5.82 -7.69
N TYR A 159 7.03 -5.77 -8.78
CA TYR A 159 6.95 -4.66 -9.71
C TYR A 159 7.16 -5.10 -11.16
N GLY A 160 6.57 -4.37 -12.09
CA GLY A 160 6.67 -4.73 -13.50
C GLY A 160 6.28 -3.61 -14.45
N SER A 161 6.84 -3.70 -15.66
CA SER A 161 6.56 -2.78 -16.76
C SER A 161 5.27 -3.16 -17.46
N ALA A 162 4.40 -2.18 -17.69
CA ALA A 162 3.22 -2.31 -18.54
C ALA A 162 2.64 -0.92 -18.86
N SER A 163 2.52 -0.59 -20.14
CA SER A 163 2.04 0.73 -20.60
C SER A 163 0.52 0.81 -20.69
N LYS A 164 -0.13 -0.22 -21.24
CA LYS A 164 -1.58 -0.25 -21.45
C LYS A 164 -2.30 -0.80 -20.22
N ALA A 165 -3.51 -0.32 -19.95
CA ALA A 165 -4.30 -0.80 -18.82
C ALA A 165 -4.54 -2.31 -18.89
N GLY A 166 -4.18 -3.03 -17.81
CA GLY A 166 -4.32 -4.48 -17.70
C GLY A 166 -3.27 -5.29 -18.47
N GLU A 167 -2.32 -4.64 -19.12
CA GLU A 167 -1.28 -5.31 -19.90
C GLU A 167 -0.34 -6.18 -19.05
N ILE A 168 -0.16 -5.82 -17.76
CA ILE A 168 0.66 -6.57 -16.81
C ILE A 168 0.25 -8.06 -16.73
N ARG A 169 -0.99 -8.41 -17.09
CA ARG A 169 -1.45 -9.80 -17.16
C ARG A 169 -0.64 -10.69 -18.09
N LYS A 170 0.02 -10.10 -19.08
CA LYS A 170 0.88 -10.83 -20.02
C LYS A 170 2.22 -11.23 -19.41
N ASN A 171 2.60 -10.61 -18.30
CA ASN A 171 3.81 -10.96 -17.56
C ASN A 171 3.46 -12.01 -16.49
N GLU A 172 3.47 -13.28 -16.90
CA GLU A 172 3.07 -14.41 -16.06
C GLU A 172 3.94 -14.51 -14.80
N ALA A 173 5.24 -14.21 -14.90
CA ALA A 173 6.16 -14.27 -13.77
C ALA A 173 5.76 -13.26 -12.68
N VAL A 174 5.55 -11.99 -13.04
CA VAL A 174 5.13 -10.94 -12.11
C VAL A 174 3.74 -11.21 -11.54
N MET A 175 2.83 -11.78 -12.35
CA MET A 175 1.50 -12.20 -11.88
C MET A 175 1.59 -13.31 -10.84
N GLN A 176 2.47 -14.31 -11.07
CA GLN A 176 2.70 -15.40 -10.13
C GLN A 176 3.37 -14.89 -8.84
N GLU A 177 4.40 -14.03 -8.96
CA GLU A 177 5.03 -13.41 -7.79
C GLU A 177 4.01 -12.65 -6.92
N ALA A 178 3.08 -11.92 -7.54
CA ALA A 178 2.02 -11.24 -6.81
C ALA A 178 1.07 -12.22 -6.10
N PHE A 179 0.73 -13.34 -6.72
CA PHE A 179 -0.08 -14.37 -6.10
C PHE A 179 0.64 -15.01 -4.90
N GLU A 180 1.92 -15.38 -5.06
CA GLU A 180 2.71 -15.98 -3.97
C GLU A 180 2.96 -14.98 -2.82
N LEU A 181 3.15 -13.69 -3.14
CA LEU A 181 3.20 -12.66 -2.09
C LEU A 181 1.89 -12.66 -1.28
N GLY A 182 0.74 -12.80 -1.95
CA GLY A 182 -0.56 -12.90 -1.28
C GLY A 182 -0.64 -14.07 -0.31
N LYS A 183 -0.19 -15.25 -0.71
CA LYS A 183 -0.10 -16.43 0.15
C LYS A 183 0.83 -16.19 1.33
N LYS A 184 2.04 -15.69 1.05
CA LYS A 184 3.05 -15.42 2.08
C LYS A 184 2.55 -14.49 3.20
N ILE A 185 1.87 -13.39 2.86
CA ILE A 185 1.35 -12.45 3.86
C ILE A 185 0.15 -12.99 4.66
N ALA A 186 -0.49 -14.04 4.18
CA ALA A 186 -1.62 -14.69 4.83
C ALA A 186 -1.22 -15.87 5.72
N SER A 187 -0.13 -16.61 5.38
CA SER A 187 0.30 -17.83 6.07
C SER A 187 1.13 -17.56 7.32
N GLU A 188 1.86 -16.47 7.37
CA GLU A 188 2.76 -16.12 8.48
C GLU A 188 2.08 -15.12 9.43
#